data_5e1dfc6046c7d07d828945a2bc7aeee2
#
_entry.id   5e1dfc6046c7d07d828945a2bc7aeee2
#
_cell.length_a   1.000
_cell.length_b   1.000
_cell.length_c   1.000
_cell.angle_alpha   90.00
_cell.angle_beta   90.00
_cell.angle_gamma   90.00
#
_symmetry.space_group_name_H-M   'P 1'
#
loop_
_entity.id
_entity.type
_entity.pdbx_description
1 polymer ?
#
loop_
_entity_poly.entity_id
_entity_poly.type
_entity_poly.pdbx_seq_one_letter_code
_entity_poly.pdbx_strand_id
1 'polypeptide(L)'
;MNILVLICNPSILPLNEFIRVLFERLGHFLGSGNCDHFTQEEWIRFYIWDLERHFTEMRNASEECGKAITRFTYVADATGIYAGIMNRAVWRVIPLLKALVKAVEDHYPEIADKIVLFNVPRVASVFYRAVRTFLDPVTAEKIEIHSGVPMDVLEKIMPKSVIPREYGGSNDVNFPHPVTQ
;
A
#
# COMPACT_ATOMS: atom_id res chain seq x y z
N MET A 1 -10.05 1.22 -6.79
CA MET A 1 -8.80 0.97 -6.08
C MET A 1 -8.95 -0.37 -5.38
N ASN A 2 -8.00 -1.30 -5.56
CA ASN A 2 -8.10 -2.65 -5.03
C ASN A 2 -7.19 -2.76 -3.81
N ILE A 3 -7.72 -2.41 -2.64
CA ILE A 3 -7.02 -2.55 -1.37
C ILE A 3 -7.60 -3.76 -0.65
N LEU A 4 -6.76 -4.72 -0.35
CA LEU A 4 -7.07 -5.85 0.51
C LEU A 4 -6.45 -5.58 1.88
N VAL A 5 -7.28 -5.59 2.90
CA VAL A 5 -6.82 -5.47 4.26
C VAL A 5 -6.70 -6.87 4.86
N LEU A 6 -5.50 -7.22 5.25
CA LEU A 6 -5.21 -8.46 5.93
C LEU A 6 -4.92 -8.16 7.40
N ILE A 7 -5.82 -8.59 8.28
CA ILE A 7 -5.57 -8.57 9.71
C ILE A 7 -5.00 -9.94 10.07
N CYS A 8 -3.77 -9.96 10.54
CA CYS A 8 -3.17 -11.21 11.00
C CYS A 8 -3.81 -11.62 12.32
N ASN A 9 -4.51 -12.75 12.29
CA ASN A 9 -5.13 -13.33 13.48
C ASN A 9 -4.04 -13.85 14.44
N PRO A 10 -4.13 -13.58 15.74
CA PRO A 10 -3.17 -14.05 16.75
C PRO A 10 -3.01 -15.58 16.83
N SER A 11 -3.96 -16.35 16.31
CA SER A 11 -3.83 -17.82 16.23
C SER A 11 -2.82 -18.31 15.18
N ILE A 12 -2.31 -17.43 14.33
CA ILE A 12 -1.42 -17.75 13.20
C ILE A 12 -0.01 -17.16 13.40
N LEU A 13 0.13 -16.15 14.26
CA LEU A 13 1.40 -15.50 14.58
C LEU A 13 1.90 -15.89 15.98
N PRO A 14 3.22 -15.86 16.25
CA PRO A 14 3.74 -15.97 17.61
C PRO A 14 3.07 -14.91 18.49
N LEU A 15 2.75 -15.27 19.72
CA LEU A 15 1.89 -14.59 20.71
C LEU A 15 2.10 -13.10 20.97
N ASN A 16 3.00 -12.40 20.26
CA ASN A 16 3.41 -11.02 20.56
C ASN A 16 3.31 -10.01 19.40
N GLU A 17 2.94 -10.43 18.18
CA GLU A 17 2.95 -9.50 17.04
C GLU A 17 1.59 -9.49 16.33
N PHE A 18 0.86 -8.38 16.48
CA PHE A 18 -0.30 -8.07 15.67
C PHE A 18 0.16 -7.13 14.55
N ILE A 19 0.16 -7.62 13.32
CA ILE A 19 0.53 -6.83 12.16
C ILE A 19 -0.71 -6.64 11.30
N ARG A 20 -1.02 -5.39 10.98
CA ARG A 20 -1.97 -5.07 9.94
C ARG A 20 -1.21 -4.84 8.64
N VAL A 21 -1.64 -5.51 7.59
CA VAL A 21 -1.08 -5.36 6.26
C VAL A 21 -2.13 -4.78 5.33
N LEU A 22 -1.81 -3.66 4.70
CA LEU A 22 -2.59 -3.10 3.60
C LEU A 22 -1.95 -3.55 2.29
N PHE A 23 -2.67 -4.39 1.54
CA PHE A 23 -2.25 -4.87 0.23
C PHE A 23 -2.95 -4.06 -0.87
N GLU A 24 -2.18 -3.43 -1.76
CA GLU A 24 -2.74 -2.64 -2.87
C GLU A 24 -2.15 -3.04 -4.23
N ARG A 25 -2.98 -3.08 -5.27
CA ARG A 25 -2.56 -3.16 -6.68
C ARG A 25 -2.32 -1.75 -7.25
N LEU A 26 -1.31 -1.08 -6.70
CA LEU A 26 -0.98 0.31 -7.02
C LEU A 26 -0.67 0.51 -8.51
N GLY A 27 0.11 -0.40 -9.11
CA GLY A 27 0.53 -0.29 -10.50
C GLY A 27 -0.63 -0.41 -11.47
N HIS A 28 -1.63 -1.24 -11.18
CA HIS A 28 -2.85 -1.35 -11.97
C HIS A 28 -3.65 -0.04 -11.94
N PHE A 29 -3.82 0.54 -10.75
CA PHE A 29 -4.52 1.81 -10.59
C PHE A 29 -3.81 2.96 -11.33
N LEU A 30 -2.51 3.12 -11.14
CA LEU A 30 -1.72 4.17 -11.78
C LEU A 30 -1.54 3.95 -13.31
N GLY A 31 -1.49 2.69 -13.74
CA GLY A 31 -1.30 2.33 -15.14
C GLY A 31 -2.55 2.46 -16.00
N SER A 32 -3.74 2.32 -15.41
CA SER A 32 -5.01 2.37 -16.13
C SER A 32 -5.45 3.76 -16.58
N GLY A 33 -4.81 4.83 -16.08
CA GLY A 33 -5.24 6.21 -16.34
C GLY A 33 -6.47 6.66 -15.55
N ASN A 34 -7.00 5.81 -14.67
CA ASN A 34 -8.17 6.16 -13.85
C ASN A 34 -7.96 7.39 -12.96
N CYS A 35 -6.69 7.73 -12.68
CA CYS A 35 -6.35 8.94 -11.92
C CYS A 35 -6.75 10.23 -12.62
N ASP A 36 -6.94 10.22 -13.94
CA ASP A 36 -7.28 11.40 -14.74
C ASP A 36 -8.73 11.86 -14.55
N HIS A 37 -9.57 11.01 -13.98
CA HIS A 37 -10.99 11.28 -13.75
C HIS A 37 -11.29 11.96 -12.41
N PHE A 38 -10.27 12.14 -11.57
CA PHE A 38 -10.43 12.71 -10.23
C PHE A 38 -9.71 14.05 -10.11
N THR A 39 -10.36 15.01 -9.46
CA THR A 39 -9.69 16.21 -8.98
C THR A 39 -8.76 15.86 -7.81
N GLN A 40 -7.79 16.74 -7.53
CA GLN A 40 -6.90 16.57 -6.38
C GLN A 40 -7.68 16.47 -5.06
N GLU A 41 -8.73 17.27 -4.89
CA GLU A 41 -9.55 17.26 -3.67
C GLU A 41 -10.30 15.94 -3.50
N GLU A 42 -10.94 15.43 -4.55
CA GLU A 42 -11.62 14.13 -4.54
C GLU A 42 -10.66 12.99 -4.20
N TRP A 43 -9.44 13.04 -4.76
CA TRP A 43 -8.40 12.07 -4.49
C TRP A 43 -7.97 12.04 -3.03
N ILE A 44 -7.64 13.22 -2.47
CA ILE A 44 -7.26 13.36 -1.06
C ILE A 44 -8.42 12.93 -0.15
N ARG A 45 -9.64 13.38 -0.42
CA ARG A 45 -10.83 13.02 0.35
C ARG A 45 -11.05 11.52 0.37
N PHE A 46 -10.90 10.85 -0.78
CA PHE A 46 -11.04 9.40 -0.88
C PHE A 46 -9.98 8.67 -0.04
N TYR A 47 -8.70 9.05 -0.17
CA TYR A 47 -7.62 8.41 0.59
C TYR A 47 -7.75 8.65 2.10
N ILE A 48 -8.12 9.85 2.53
CA ILE A 48 -8.36 10.13 3.95
C ILE A 48 -9.54 9.31 4.47
N TRP A 49 -10.65 9.24 3.71
CA TRP A 49 -11.78 8.40 4.09
C TRP A 49 -11.39 6.92 4.22
N ASP A 50 -10.62 6.40 3.26
CA ASP A 50 -10.15 5.01 3.30
C ASP A 50 -9.20 4.76 4.49
N LEU A 51 -8.33 5.72 4.76
CA LEU A 51 -7.42 5.68 5.91
C LEU A 51 -8.17 5.66 7.25
N GLU A 52 -9.18 6.52 7.42
CA GLU A 52 -10.04 6.55 8.61
C GLU A 52 -10.82 5.24 8.79
N ARG A 53 -11.26 4.63 7.70
CA ARG A 53 -11.85 3.30 7.72
C ARG A 53 -10.86 2.27 8.26
N HIS A 54 -9.61 2.30 7.81
CA HIS A 54 -8.56 1.41 8.30
C HIS A 54 -8.24 1.64 9.78
N PHE A 55 -8.24 2.87 10.25
CA PHE A 55 -8.09 3.16 11.69
C PHE A 55 -9.23 2.58 12.52
N THR A 56 -10.45 2.69 12.02
CA THR A 56 -11.61 2.09 12.71
C THR A 56 -11.46 0.58 12.84
N GLU A 57 -11.04 -0.09 11.77
CA GLU A 57 -10.79 -1.53 11.80
C GLU A 57 -9.59 -1.91 12.72
N MET A 58 -8.52 -1.09 12.74
CA MET A 58 -7.39 -1.28 13.67
C MET A 58 -7.83 -1.15 15.12
N ARG A 59 -8.69 -0.19 15.44
CA ARG A 59 -9.26 -0.01 16.77
C ARG A 59 -10.09 -1.22 17.18
N ASN A 60 -11.01 -1.69 16.32
CA ASN A 60 -11.81 -2.87 16.59
C ASN A 60 -10.94 -4.11 16.83
N ALA A 61 -9.93 -4.33 15.98
CA ALA A 61 -8.98 -5.40 16.16
C ALA A 61 -8.16 -5.26 17.46
N SER A 62 -7.80 -4.04 17.84
CA SER A 62 -7.11 -3.78 19.12
C SER A 62 -7.97 -4.16 20.33
N GLU A 63 -9.27 -3.86 20.28
CA GLU A 63 -10.23 -4.21 21.33
C GLU A 63 -10.41 -5.73 21.42
N GLU A 64 -10.58 -6.41 20.29
CA GLU A 64 -10.70 -7.88 20.22
C GLU A 64 -9.46 -8.61 20.74
N CYS A 65 -8.28 -8.08 20.43
CA CYS A 65 -6.99 -8.71 20.79
C CYS A 65 -6.45 -8.28 22.14
N GLY A 66 -7.01 -7.23 22.75
CA GLY A 66 -6.50 -6.66 24.00
C GLY A 66 -5.12 -6.00 23.88
N LYS A 67 -4.69 -5.64 22.66
CA LYS A 67 -3.40 -4.98 22.36
C LYS A 67 -3.60 -3.84 21.36
N ALA A 68 -2.90 -2.73 21.57
CA ALA A 68 -2.95 -1.58 20.67
C ALA A 68 -2.29 -1.89 19.32
N ILE A 69 -3.06 -1.80 18.23
CA ILE A 69 -2.59 -1.86 16.85
C ILE A 69 -2.66 -0.43 16.31
N THR A 70 -1.51 0.25 16.26
CA THR A 70 -1.44 1.68 15.90
C THR A 70 -0.77 1.94 14.56
N ARG A 71 -0.13 0.93 13.98
CA ARG A 71 0.62 1.03 12.72
C ARG A 71 0.25 -0.10 11.77
N PHE A 72 0.52 0.10 10.49
CA PHE A 72 0.38 -0.93 9.48
C PHE A 72 1.62 -1.06 8.60
N THR A 73 1.78 -2.21 7.97
CA THR A 73 2.70 -2.39 6.86
C THR A 73 1.93 -2.22 5.55
N TYR A 74 2.42 -1.34 4.69
CA TYR A 74 1.86 -1.15 3.36
C TYR A 74 2.63 -2.00 2.35
N VAL A 75 1.92 -2.84 1.61
CA VAL A 75 2.48 -3.72 0.58
C VAL A 75 1.79 -3.42 -0.74
N ALA A 76 2.53 -2.98 -1.75
CA ALA A 76 1.94 -2.56 -3.01
C ALA A 76 2.57 -3.26 -4.21
N ASP A 77 1.69 -3.85 -5.04
CA ASP A 77 2.06 -4.41 -6.34
C ASP A 77 2.09 -3.30 -7.40
N ALA A 78 3.26 -3.08 -7.98
CA ALA A 78 3.49 -2.10 -9.04
C ALA A 78 3.28 -2.68 -10.46
N THR A 79 2.73 -3.89 -10.59
CA THR A 79 2.42 -4.50 -11.90
C THR A 79 1.51 -3.57 -12.71
N GLY A 80 1.94 -3.22 -13.93
CA GLY A 80 1.23 -2.29 -14.80
C GLY A 80 1.74 -0.84 -14.78
N ILE A 81 2.54 -0.45 -13.78
CA ILE A 81 3.08 0.91 -13.69
C ILE A 81 3.96 1.29 -14.89
N TYR A 82 4.56 0.30 -15.56
CA TYR A 82 5.36 0.53 -16.76
C TYR A 82 4.54 1.20 -17.88
N ALA A 83 3.33 0.73 -18.13
CA ALA A 83 2.44 1.34 -19.12
C ALA A 83 2.10 2.80 -18.73
N GLY A 84 1.85 3.06 -17.46
CA GLY A 84 1.60 4.40 -16.92
C GLY A 84 2.80 5.34 -17.08
N ILE A 85 4.03 4.85 -16.93
CA ILE A 85 5.25 5.64 -17.17
C ILE A 85 5.38 5.98 -18.66
N MET A 86 5.15 5.02 -19.54
CA MET A 86 5.27 5.20 -21.00
C MET A 86 4.23 6.16 -21.57
N ASN A 87 2.98 6.10 -21.11
CA ASN A 87 1.90 6.99 -21.53
C ASN A 87 1.82 8.28 -20.71
N ARG A 88 2.79 8.53 -19.82
CA ARG A 88 2.88 9.69 -18.93
C ARG A 88 1.77 9.83 -17.87
N ALA A 89 0.85 8.86 -17.73
CA ALA A 89 -0.21 8.92 -16.71
C ALA A 89 0.38 9.01 -15.30
N VAL A 90 1.42 8.25 -15.01
CA VAL A 90 2.12 8.24 -13.71
C VAL A 90 2.68 9.62 -13.34
N TRP A 91 3.16 10.39 -14.33
CA TRP A 91 3.72 11.72 -14.06
C TRP A 91 2.64 12.75 -13.65
N ARG A 92 1.41 12.57 -14.11
CA ARG A 92 0.26 13.41 -13.72
C ARG A 92 -0.17 13.16 -12.28
N VAL A 93 0.17 11.99 -11.74
CA VAL A 93 -0.15 11.62 -10.34
C VAL A 93 0.81 12.27 -9.33
N ILE A 94 2.01 12.71 -9.74
CA ILE A 94 2.99 13.30 -8.81
C ILE A 94 2.43 14.45 -7.98
N PRO A 95 1.72 15.45 -8.52
CA PRO A 95 1.14 16.53 -7.71
C PRO A 95 0.10 16.01 -6.71
N LEU A 96 -0.71 15.03 -7.12
CA LEU A 96 -1.72 14.39 -6.27
C LEU A 96 -1.05 13.62 -5.12
N LEU A 97 -0.03 12.82 -5.45
CA LEU A 97 0.73 12.05 -4.48
C LEU A 97 1.45 12.98 -3.47
N LYS A 98 2.04 14.07 -3.94
CA LYS A 98 2.67 15.07 -3.07
C LYS A 98 1.68 15.67 -2.08
N ALA A 99 0.49 16.04 -2.54
CA ALA A 99 -0.56 16.60 -1.68
C ALA A 99 -1.07 15.56 -0.67
N LEU A 100 -1.24 14.30 -1.09
CA LEU A 100 -1.64 13.20 -0.22
C LEU A 100 -0.58 12.91 0.84
N VAL A 101 0.69 12.77 0.44
CA VAL A 101 1.81 12.53 1.37
C VAL A 101 1.84 13.62 2.43
N LYS A 102 1.76 14.90 2.01
CA LYS A 102 1.73 16.01 2.95
C LYS A 102 0.55 15.92 3.92
N ALA A 103 -0.65 15.61 3.44
CA ALA A 103 -1.83 15.46 4.30
C ALA A 103 -1.67 14.31 5.30
N VAL A 104 -1.09 13.19 4.86
CA VAL A 104 -0.84 12.03 5.74
C VAL A 104 0.25 12.35 6.77
N GLU A 105 1.35 12.95 6.37
CA GLU A 105 2.44 13.32 7.30
C GLU A 105 2.00 14.36 8.35
N ASP A 106 1.17 15.34 7.93
CA ASP A 106 0.67 16.39 8.83
C ASP A 106 -0.35 15.87 9.85
N HIS A 107 -1.17 14.86 9.51
CA HIS A 107 -2.31 14.43 10.32
C HIS A 107 -2.20 13.02 10.89
N TYR A 108 -1.34 12.17 10.32
CA TYR A 108 -1.21 10.76 10.67
C TYR A 108 0.28 10.36 10.84
N PRO A 109 1.02 11.02 11.74
CA PRO A 109 2.44 10.73 11.92
C PRO A 109 2.66 9.27 12.34
N GLU A 110 3.75 8.68 11.86
CA GLU A 110 4.22 7.34 12.25
C GLU A 110 3.23 6.17 11.97
N ILE A 111 2.25 6.37 11.08
CA ILE A 111 1.21 5.35 10.79
C ILE A 111 1.78 4.11 10.07
N ALA A 112 2.74 4.29 9.18
CA ALA A 112 3.38 3.20 8.45
C ALA A 112 4.64 2.72 9.18
N ASP A 113 4.69 1.43 9.46
CA ASP A 113 5.89 0.76 9.98
C ASP A 113 6.87 0.46 8.86
N LYS A 114 6.35 -0.07 7.76
CA LYS A 114 7.10 -0.47 6.57
C LYS A 114 6.27 -0.28 5.31
N ILE A 115 6.95 0.04 4.22
CA ILE A 115 6.34 0.18 2.90
C ILE A 115 7.12 -0.72 1.94
N VAL A 116 6.47 -1.75 1.41
CA VAL A 116 7.08 -2.70 0.46
C VAL A 116 6.44 -2.53 -0.91
N LEU A 117 7.21 -2.05 -1.86
CA LEU A 117 6.81 -1.95 -3.26
C LEU A 117 7.47 -3.06 -4.06
N PHE A 118 6.71 -3.88 -4.76
CA PHE A 118 7.24 -4.98 -5.54
C PHE A 118 6.72 -5.00 -6.99
N ASN A 119 7.32 -5.82 -7.85
CA ASN A 119 7.13 -5.78 -9.29
C ASN A 119 7.43 -4.41 -9.91
N VAL A 120 8.36 -3.66 -9.30
CA VAL A 120 8.73 -2.32 -9.74
C VAL A 120 9.71 -2.44 -10.91
N PRO A 121 9.36 -1.96 -12.12
CA PRO A 121 10.28 -2.00 -13.25
C PRO A 121 11.46 -1.04 -13.02
N ARG A 122 12.65 -1.40 -13.52
CA ARG A 122 13.88 -0.59 -13.34
C ARG A 122 13.72 0.87 -13.80
N VAL A 123 12.93 1.10 -14.83
CA VAL A 123 12.63 2.46 -15.34
C VAL A 123 11.87 3.32 -14.31
N ALA A 124 11.17 2.71 -13.36
CA ALA A 124 10.45 3.44 -12.30
C ALA A 124 11.39 4.15 -11.31
N SER A 125 12.69 3.86 -11.33
CA SER A 125 13.68 4.56 -10.49
C SER A 125 13.68 6.09 -10.70
N VAL A 126 13.36 6.56 -11.90
CA VAL A 126 13.26 7.99 -12.21
C VAL A 126 12.03 8.59 -11.52
N PHE A 127 10.89 7.87 -11.57
CA PHE A 127 9.68 8.28 -10.87
C PHE A 127 9.89 8.29 -9.35
N TYR A 128 10.48 7.24 -8.80
CA TYR A 128 10.78 7.16 -7.36
C TYR A 128 11.70 8.30 -6.90
N ARG A 129 12.72 8.68 -7.69
CA ARG A 129 13.55 9.83 -7.35
C ARG A 129 12.74 11.13 -7.25
N ALA A 130 11.78 11.34 -8.14
CA ALA A 130 10.88 12.49 -8.06
C ALA A 130 10.01 12.45 -6.80
N VAL A 131 9.44 11.28 -6.47
CA VAL A 131 8.63 11.09 -5.26
C VAL A 131 9.47 11.34 -4.00
N ARG A 132 10.68 10.82 -3.94
CA ARG A 132 11.57 10.97 -2.78
C ARG A 132 11.90 12.43 -2.44
N THR A 133 11.78 13.36 -3.37
CA THR A 133 12.09 14.79 -3.11
C THR A 133 11.11 15.46 -2.15
N PHE A 134 9.94 14.89 -1.94
CA PHE A 134 8.91 15.43 -1.05
C PHE A 134 8.47 14.49 0.07
N LEU A 135 9.09 13.32 0.20
CA LEU A 135 8.91 12.44 1.36
C LEU A 135 9.76 12.92 2.53
N ASP A 136 9.19 12.81 3.72
CA ASP A 136 9.99 12.91 4.94
C ASP A 136 11.11 11.85 4.94
N PRO A 137 12.34 12.18 5.41
CA PRO A 137 13.44 11.22 5.46
C PRO A 137 13.11 9.93 6.20
N VAL A 138 12.37 10.00 7.33
CA VAL A 138 11.97 8.82 8.12
C VAL A 138 11.01 7.94 7.32
N THR A 139 10.05 8.56 6.59
CA THR A 139 9.13 7.84 5.70
C THR A 139 9.90 7.19 4.55
N ALA A 140 10.87 7.90 3.95
CA ALA A 140 11.67 7.37 2.85
C ALA A 140 12.53 6.16 3.24
N GLU A 141 13.02 6.09 4.49
CA GLU A 141 13.78 4.97 5.02
C GLU A 141 12.93 3.70 5.24
N LYS A 142 11.62 3.85 5.40
CA LYS A 142 10.68 2.72 5.55
C LYS A 142 10.34 2.04 4.23
N ILE A 143 10.76 2.61 3.08
CA ILE A 143 10.39 2.13 1.75
C ILE A 143 11.41 1.12 1.23
N GLU A 144 10.96 -0.11 1.00
CA GLU A 144 11.72 -1.15 0.29
C GLU A 144 11.14 -1.37 -1.11
N ILE A 145 12.01 -1.44 -2.12
CA ILE A 145 11.63 -1.59 -3.53
C ILE A 145 12.24 -2.84 -4.13
N HIS A 146 11.39 -3.70 -4.71
CA HIS A 146 11.76 -4.97 -5.31
C HIS A 146 11.29 -5.05 -6.77
N SER A 147 12.10 -5.65 -7.64
CA SER A 147 11.76 -5.83 -9.06
C SER A 147 10.86 -7.03 -9.32
N GLY A 148 10.64 -7.89 -8.34
CA GLY A 148 9.74 -9.04 -8.36
C GLY A 148 9.11 -9.23 -7.00
N VAL A 149 8.37 -10.33 -6.79
CA VAL A 149 7.73 -10.64 -5.52
C VAL A 149 8.79 -11.07 -4.49
N PRO A 150 9.01 -10.31 -3.40
CA PRO A 150 10.03 -10.61 -2.40
C PRO A 150 9.45 -11.55 -1.32
N MET A 151 9.32 -12.84 -1.63
CA MET A 151 8.70 -13.81 -0.71
C MET A 151 9.42 -13.88 0.65
N ASP A 152 10.75 -13.78 0.65
CA ASP A 152 11.57 -13.76 1.87
C ASP A 152 11.29 -12.55 2.78
N VAL A 153 10.88 -11.42 2.20
CA VAL A 153 10.45 -10.23 2.93
C VAL A 153 9.00 -10.38 3.38
N LEU A 154 8.11 -10.85 2.50
CA LEU A 154 6.70 -11.02 2.80
C LEU A 154 6.47 -12.06 3.92
N GLU A 155 7.19 -13.18 3.91
CA GLU A 155 7.09 -14.22 4.94
C GLU A 155 7.63 -13.77 6.31
N LYS A 156 8.47 -12.73 6.37
CA LYS A 156 8.87 -12.09 7.64
C LYS A 156 7.79 -11.14 8.18
N ILE A 157 6.95 -10.60 7.30
CA ILE A 157 5.89 -9.66 7.66
C ILE A 157 4.60 -10.41 8.03
N MET A 158 4.28 -11.48 7.29
CA MET A 158 3.03 -12.21 7.47
C MET A 158 3.19 -13.70 7.13
N PRO A 159 2.38 -14.59 7.74
CA PRO A 159 2.40 -16.01 7.39
C PRO A 159 2.04 -16.24 5.92
N LYS A 160 2.60 -17.29 5.33
CA LYS A 160 2.31 -17.69 3.94
C LYS A 160 0.83 -17.93 3.67
N SER A 161 0.07 -18.36 4.68
CA SER A 161 -1.38 -18.55 4.62
C SER A 161 -2.18 -17.25 4.45
N VAL A 162 -1.56 -16.10 4.72
CA VAL A 162 -2.17 -14.77 4.57
C VAL A 162 -1.78 -14.14 3.24
N ILE A 163 -0.61 -14.49 2.68
CA ILE A 163 -0.15 -13.98 1.40
C ILE A 163 -1.05 -14.52 0.27
N PRO A 164 -1.58 -13.66 -0.62
CA PRO A 164 -2.39 -14.09 -1.75
C PRO A 164 -1.67 -15.11 -2.63
N ARG A 165 -2.41 -16.09 -3.15
CA ARG A 165 -1.86 -17.18 -3.97
C ARG A 165 -1.16 -16.67 -5.22
N GLU A 166 -1.63 -15.59 -5.83
CA GLU A 166 -1.02 -14.94 -6.98
C GLU A 166 0.41 -14.41 -6.73
N TYR A 167 0.76 -14.17 -5.47
CA TYR A 167 2.10 -13.74 -5.04
C TYR A 167 2.93 -14.88 -4.41
N GLY A 168 2.47 -16.13 -4.54
CA GLY A 168 3.18 -17.31 -4.04
C GLY A 168 2.77 -17.78 -2.64
N GLY A 169 1.77 -17.13 -2.04
CA GLY A 169 1.15 -17.56 -0.79
C GLY A 169 0.15 -18.69 -0.96
N SER A 170 -0.65 -18.94 0.06
CA SER A 170 -1.73 -19.95 0.04
C SER A 170 -3.13 -19.37 0.34
N ASN A 171 -3.26 -18.05 0.45
CA ASN A 171 -4.54 -17.39 0.63
C ASN A 171 -5.32 -17.33 -0.68
N ASP A 172 -6.52 -17.91 -0.69
CA ASP A 172 -7.44 -17.91 -1.85
C ASP A 172 -8.27 -16.63 -1.99
N VAL A 173 -8.01 -15.61 -1.17
CA VAL A 173 -8.69 -14.33 -1.30
C VAL A 173 -8.36 -13.71 -2.65
N ASN A 174 -9.39 -13.59 -3.49
CA ASN A 174 -9.27 -12.83 -4.72
C ASN A 174 -9.33 -11.34 -4.38
N PHE A 175 -8.34 -10.58 -4.87
CA PHE A 175 -8.50 -9.13 -4.92
C PHE A 175 -9.78 -8.81 -5.69
N PRO A 176 -10.62 -7.89 -5.21
CA PRO A 176 -11.75 -7.45 -5.99
C PRO A 176 -11.24 -7.00 -7.37
N HIS A 177 -11.72 -7.66 -8.43
CA HIS A 177 -11.40 -7.22 -9.78
C HIS A 177 -11.96 -5.82 -9.97
N PRO A 178 -11.23 -4.92 -10.67
CA PRO A 178 -11.81 -3.65 -11.06
C PRO A 178 -13.10 -3.95 -11.83
N VAL A 179 -14.18 -3.32 -11.42
CA VAL A 179 -15.44 -3.40 -12.16
C VAL A 179 -15.14 -2.79 -13.52
N THR A 180 -14.98 -3.65 -14.52
CA THR A 180 -14.96 -3.22 -15.93
C THR A 180 -16.37 -2.80 -16.26
N GLN A 181 -16.65 -1.50 -16.22
CA GLN A 181 -17.77 -0.89 -16.91
C GLN A 181 -17.32 -0.45 -18.28
#